data_4a6380f3cf48fd1e53a18980a8242882
#
_entry.id   4a6380f3cf48fd1e53a18980a8242882
#
_cell.length_a   1.000
_cell.length_b   1.000
_cell.length_c   1.000
_cell.angle_alpha   90.00
_cell.angle_beta   90.00
_cell.angle_gamma   90.00
#
_symmetry.space_group_name_H-M   'P 1'
#
loop_
_entity.id
_entity.type
_entity.pdbx_description
1 polymer ?
#
loop_
_entity_poly.entity_id
_entity_poly.type
_entity_poly.pdbx_seq_one_letter_code
_entity_poly.pdbx_strand_id
1 'polypeptide(L)'
;LGNPHRELKYVHIAGTNGKGSTAAMSASILNAAGYRAGMFTSPYIYRFHERIQLCGEQIADEDLVEVVNYVYPYAERMADPPTEFELVCAIAFEYYRRKKADIIVLECGMGGLLDATNIIPAPEVAVITNIGLDHTDALGDTLELIAGAKAGIFKEGSHAVVYRGTPGVEAVFEEVCAEKNIPLRKAGFDTLVNKSLDL
;
A
#
# COMPACT_ATOMS: atom_id res chain seq x y z
N LEU A 1 -16.67 9.66 -8.91
CA LEU A 1 -15.81 8.84 -9.78
C LEU A 1 -16.35 7.41 -10.03
N GLY A 2 -17.40 6.96 -9.31
CA GLY A 2 -17.95 5.61 -9.47
C GLY A 2 -17.16 4.52 -8.74
N ASN A 3 -16.37 4.87 -7.73
CA ASN A 3 -15.58 3.96 -6.90
C ASN A 3 -14.53 3.12 -7.68
N PRO A 4 -13.62 3.73 -8.46
CA PRO A 4 -12.64 3.00 -9.28
C PRO A 4 -11.78 2.01 -8.48
N HIS A 5 -11.52 2.31 -7.19
CA HIS A 5 -10.76 1.45 -6.28
C HIS A 5 -11.41 0.08 -6.02
N ARG A 6 -12.71 -0.09 -6.27
CA ARG A 6 -13.41 -1.37 -6.04
C ARG A 6 -13.27 -2.35 -7.20
N GLU A 7 -12.81 -1.88 -8.35
CA GLU A 7 -12.61 -2.70 -9.55
C GLU A 7 -11.21 -3.30 -9.65
N LEU A 8 -10.33 -2.99 -8.69
CA LEU A 8 -8.92 -3.33 -8.71
C LEU A 8 -8.57 -4.32 -7.59
N LYS A 9 -7.49 -5.07 -7.79
CA LYS A 9 -6.88 -5.95 -6.78
C LYS A 9 -5.65 -5.30 -6.18
N TYR A 10 -5.28 -5.68 -4.94
CA TYR A 10 -4.23 -4.99 -4.22
C TYR A 10 -3.30 -5.93 -3.45
N VAL A 11 -2.01 -5.54 -3.43
CA VAL A 11 -1.06 -5.83 -2.36
C VAL A 11 -0.90 -4.53 -1.59
N HIS A 12 -1.37 -4.45 -0.35
CA HIS A 12 -1.36 -3.23 0.46
C HIS A 12 -0.24 -3.28 1.48
N ILE A 13 0.63 -2.26 1.49
CA ILE A 13 1.87 -2.29 2.25
C ILE A 13 1.93 -1.13 3.24
N ALA A 14 1.99 -1.46 4.53
CA ALA A 14 2.30 -0.53 5.61
C ALA A 14 3.63 -0.89 6.29
N GLY A 15 4.07 -0.05 7.21
CA GLY A 15 5.32 -0.24 7.97
C GLY A 15 5.99 1.08 8.30
N THR A 16 7.01 1.07 9.13
CA THR A 16 7.82 2.25 9.42
C THR A 16 8.84 2.47 8.29
N ASN A 17 9.68 1.49 8.00
CA ASN A 17 10.69 1.55 6.96
C ASN A 17 10.52 0.41 5.94
N GLY A 18 11.08 0.58 4.74
CA GLY A 18 11.13 -0.47 3.72
C GLY A 18 9.85 -0.68 2.92
N LYS A 19 8.80 0.14 3.11
CA LYS A 19 7.55 0.06 2.35
C LYS A 19 7.79 0.16 0.84
N GLY A 20 8.41 1.26 0.39
CA GLY A 20 8.70 1.50 -1.04
C GLY A 20 9.59 0.44 -1.66
N SER A 21 10.63 -0.04 -0.93
CA SER A 21 11.50 -1.13 -1.41
C SER A 21 10.71 -2.44 -1.57
N THR A 22 9.84 -2.77 -0.60
CA THR A 22 8.96 -3.93 -0.69
C THR A 22 7.97 -3.78 -1.84
N ALA A 23 7.43 -2.57 -2.04
CA ALA A 23 6.53 -2.29 -3.17
C ALA A 23 7.24 -2.51 -4.52
N ALA A 24 8.44 -1.96 -4.69
CA ALA A 24 9.20 -2.09 -5.92
C ALA A 24 9.55 -3.55 -6.24
N MET A 25 10.04 -4.32 -5.26
CA MET A 25 10.33 -5.74 -5.44
C MET A 25 9.06 -6.54 -5.77
N SER A 26 7.95 -6.29 -5.06
CA SER A 26 6.68 -6.99 -5.30
C SER A 26 6.12 -6.69 -6.69
N ALA A 27 6.13 -5.43 -7.12
CA ALA A 27 5.69 -5.03 -8.45
C ALA A 27 6.56 -5.65 -9.55
N SER A 28 7.88 -5.68 -9.35
CA SER A 28 8.81 -6.31 -10.29
C SER A 28 8.55 -7.81 -10.44
N ILE A 29 8.33 -8.53 -9.34
CA ILE A 29 8.00 -9.97 -9.34
C ILE A 29 6.69 -10.22 -10.08
N LEU A 30 5.66 -9.42 -9.80
CA LEU A 30 4.35 -9.55 -10.44
C LEU A 30 4.43 -9.27 -11.94
N ASN A 31 5.18 -8.24 -12.36
CA ASN A 31 5.42 -7.94 -13.78
C ASN A 31 6.17 -9.09 -14.46
N ALA A 32 7.21 -9.65 -13.82
CA ALA A 32 7.94 -10.80 -14.35
C ALA A 32 7.07 -12.06 -14.46
N ALA A 33 6.05 -12.18 -13.61
CA ALA A 33 5.05 -13.25 -13.69
C ALA A 33 3.95 -13.00 -14.74
N GLY A 34 4.01 -11.89 -15.49
CA GLY A 34 3.11 -11.57 -16.59
C GLY A 34 1.88 -10.74 -16.21
N TYR A 35 1.77 -10.28 -14.95
CA TYR A 35 0.71 -9.36 -14.54
C TYR A 35 1.02 -7.93 -14.97
N ARG A 36 -0.01 -7.18 -15.31
CA ARG A 36 0.06 -5.71 -15.46
C ARG A 36 0.00 -5.08 -14.06
N ALA A 37 1.12 -5.10 -13.36
CA ALA A 37 1.18 -4.61 -12.00
C ALA A 37 1.36 -3.09 -11.97
N GLY A 38 0.43 -2.40 -11.27
CA GLY A 38 0.60 -1.01 -10.87
C GLY A 38 1.43 -0.92 -9.59
N MET A 39 2.13 0.19 -9.41
CA MET A 39 2.82 0.52 -8.16
C MET A 39 2.51 1.97 -7.76
N PHE A 40 2.04 2.13 -6.53
CA PHE A 40 1.81 3.44 -5.91
C PHE A 40 2.73 3.60 -4.72
N THR A 41 3.53 4.66 -4.71
CA THR A 41 4.52 4.91 -3.65
C THR A 41 4.53 6.37 -3.20
N SER A 42 5.01 6.63 -1.98
CA SER A 42 5.16 7.97 -1.42
C SER A 42 6.27 8.05 -0.35
N PRO A 43 6.98 9.19 -0.26
CA PRO A 43 6.99 10.31 -1.21
C PRO A 43 7.75 9.99 -2.51
N TYR A 44 7.68 10.86 -3.50
CA TYR A 44 8.59 10.80 -4.65
C TYR A 44 9.96 11.38 -4.30
N ILE A 45 11.00 11.03 -5.07
CA ILE A 45 12.38 11.48 -4.85
C ILE A 45 12.74 12.65 -5.79
N TYR A 46 12.47 12.51 -7.07
CA TYR A 46 12.82 13.50 -8.10
C TYR A 46 11.60 14.13 -8.75
N ARG A 47 10.58 13.34 -9.10
CA ARG A 47 9.41 13.84 -9.81
C ARG A 47 8.13 13.14 -9.38
N PHE A 48 7.03 13.86 -9.44
CA PHE A 48 5.71 13.39 -9.04
C PHE A 48 5.30 12.06 -9.66
N HIS A 49 5.68 11.82 -10.92
CA HIS A 49 5.33 10.62 -11.69
C HIS A 49 5.80 9.30 -11.07
N GLU A 50 6.85 9.36 -10.24
CA GLU A 50 7.34 8.20 -9.50
C GLU A 50 6.28 7.57 -8.60
N ARG A 51 5.29 8.36 -8.16
CA ARG A 51 4.20 7.89 -7.30
C ARG A 51 3.28 6.90 -8.00
N ILE A 52 3.15 6.97 -9.33
CA ILE A 52 2.17 6.22 -10.12
C ILE A 52 2.90 5.52 -11.26
N GLN A 53 3.06 4.21 -11.13
CA GLN A 53 3.75 3.40 -12.13
C GLN A 53 2.88 2.23 -12.58
N LEU A 54 3.04 1.79 -13.82
CA LEU A 54 2.39 0.61 -14.37
C LEU A 54 3.40 -0.18 -15.22
N CYS A 55 3.53 -1.47 -14.97
CA CYS A 55 4.49 -2.34 -15.66
C CYS A 55 5.94 -1.85 -15.59
N GLY A 56 6.32 -1.17 -14.49
CA GLY A 56 7.65 -0.61 -14.28
C GLY A 56 7.88 0.77 -14.89
N GLU A 57 6.91 1.31 -15.63
CA GLU A 57 7.00 2.63 -16.26
C GLU A 57 6.21 3.67 -15.45
N GLN A 58 6.76 4.86 -15.28
CA GLN A 58 6.06 5.98 -14.66
C GLN A 58 4.90 6.43 -15.54
N ILE A 59 3.85 6.98 -14.92
CA ILE A 59 2.72 7.58 -15.66
C ILE A 59 3.23 8.64 -16.64
N ALA A 60 2.76 8.60 -17.88
CA ALA A 60 3.09 9.59 -18.91
C ALA A 60 2.42 10.94 -18.62
N ASP A 61 3.03 12.04 -19.08
CA ASP A 61 2.49 13.39 -18.88
C ASP A 61 1.06 13.52 -19.41
N GLU A 62 0.78 12.96 -20.60
CA GLU A 62 -0.53 13.00 -21.23
C GLU A 62 -1.58 12.25 -20.42
N ASP A 63 -1.26 11.06 -19.92
CA ASP A 63 -2.14 10.27 -19.06
C ASP A 63 -2.42 10.97 -17.73
N LEU A 64 -1.40 11.57 -17.12
CA LEU A 64 -1.54 12.31 -15.88
C LEU A 64 -2.47 13.51 -16.07
N VAL A 65 -2.25 14.31 -17.11
CA VAL A 65 -3.11 15.47 -17.45
C VAL A 65 -4.56 15.03 -17.69
N GLU A 66 -4.75 13.95 -18.45
CA GLU A 66 -6.10 13.44 -18.74
C GLU A 66 -6.83 13.03 -17.46
N VAL A 67 -6.17 12.26 -16.58
CA VAL A 67 -6.80 11.77 -15.35
C VAL A 67 -7.03 12.90 -14.35
N VAL A 68 -6.09 13.84 -14.22
CA VAL A 68 -6.25 15.03 -13.37
C VAL A 68 -7.46 15.85 -13.84
N ASN A 69 -7.57 16.14 -15.14
CA ASN A 69 -8.69 16.90 -15.69
C ASN A 69 -10.04 16.19 -15.48
N TYR A 70 -10.04 14.88 -15.38
CA TYR A 70 -11.24 14.10 -15.06
C TYR A 70 -11.59 14.15 -13.57
N VAL A 71 -10.60 13.96 -12.69
CA VAL A 71 -10.81 13.82 -11.24
C VAL A 71 -11.02 15.18 -10.55
N TYR A 72 -10.22 16.17 -10.90
CA TYR A 72 -10.16 17.46 -10.21
C TYR A 72 -11.51 18.21 -10.14
N PRO A 73 -12.37 18.25 -11.18
CA PRO A 73 -13.67 18.89 -11.09
C PRO A 73 -14.63 18.28 -10.06
N TYR A 74 -14.44 17.03 -9.67
CA TYR A 74 -15.20 16.42 -8.58
C TYR A 74 -14.73 16.93 -7.23
N ALA A 75 -13.40 17.04 -7.04
CA ALA A 75 -12.83 17.59 -5.82
C ALA A 75 -13.23 19.05 -5.59
N GLU A 76 -13.22 19.89 -6.63
CA GLU A 76 -13.64 21.31 -6.54
C GLU A 76 -15.08 21.52 -6.09
N ARG A 77 -15.96 20.54 -6.32
CA ARG A 77 -17.39 20.62 -5.95
C ARG A 77 -17.68 20.11 -4.54
N MET A 78 -16.66 19.54 -3.86
CA MET A 78 -16.84 19.04 -2.50
C MET A 78 -16.89 20.21 -1.50
N ALA A 79 -17.83 20.17 -0.58
CA ALA A 79 -17.91 21.16 0.50
C ALA A 79 -16.72 21.05 1.46
N ASP A 80 -16.20 19.84 1.62
CA ASP A 80 -14.98 19.51 2.34
C ASP A 80 -13.97 18.95 1.32
N PRO A 81 -13.04 19.77 0.81
CA PRO A 81 -12.13 19.37 -0.25
C PRO A 81 -11.14 18.31 0.24
N PRO A 82 -10.77 17.36 -0.63
CA PRO A 82 -9.78 16.34 -0.25
C PRO A 82 -8.41 16.97 -0.01
N THR A 83 -7.64 16.35 0.86
CA THR A 83 -6.21 16.63 0.99
C THR A 83 -5.46 16.31 -0.31
N GLU A 84 -4.25 16.83 -0.47
CA GLU A 84 -3.41 16.52 -1.63
C GLU A 84 -3.23 15.00 -1.78
N PHE A 85 -2.95 14.29 -0.67
CA PHE A 85 -2.71 12.85 -0.73
C PHE A 85 -3.96 12.04 -1.12
N GLU A 86 -5.13 12.42 -0.61
CA GLU A 86 -6.41 11.82 -1.02
C GLU A 86 -6.70 12.04 -2.50
N LEU A 87 -6.43 13.25 -3.00
CA LEU A 87 -6.59 13.56 -4.43
C LEU A 87 -5.64 12.71 -5.28
N VAL A 88 -4.38 12.58 -4.88
CA VAL A 88 -3.38 11.75 -5.58
C VAL A 88 -3.79 10.27 -5.58
N CYS A 89 -4.32 9.74 -4.47
CA CYS A 89 -4.88 8.40 -4.41
C CYS A 89 -6.04 8.21 -5.41
N ALA A 90 -6.96 9.17 -5.47
CA ALA A 90 -8.09 9.13 -6.40
C ALA A 90 -7.64 9.14 -7.87
N ILE A 91 -6.64 9.96 -8.20
CA ILE A 91 -6.00 10.03 -9.52
C ILE A 91 -5.36 8.67 -9.86
N ALA A 92 -4.60 8.08 -8.93
CA ALA A 92 -3.95 6.80 -9.14
C ALA A 92 -4.96 5.66 -9.38
N PHE A 93 -6.01 5.56 -8.57
CA PHE A 93 -7.04 4.54 -8.75
C PHE A 93 -7.76 4.66 -10.09
N GLU A 94 -8.09 5.87 -10.51
CA GLU A 94 -8.71 6.11 -11.81
C GLU A 94 -7.77 5.77 -12.97
N TYR A 95 -6.49 6.12 -12.88
CA TYR A 95 -5.47 5.75 -13.85
C TYR A 95 -5.36 4.24 -14.00
N TYR A 96 -5.19 3.50 -12.90
CA TYR A 96 -5.04 2.05 -12.94
C TYR A 96 -6.28 1.35 -13.49
N ARG A 97 -7.48 1.84 -13.15
CA ARG A 97 -8.73 1.33 -13.71
C ARG A 97 -8.79 1.52 -15.23
N ARG A 98 -8.49 2.72 -15.73
CA ARG A 98 -8.46 3.03 -17.18
C ARG A 98 -7.46 2.17 -17.92
N LYS A 99 -6.30 1.99 -17.34
CA LYS A 99 -5.22 1.18 -17.94
C LYS A 99 -5.43 -0.33 -17.74
N LYS A 100 -6.51 -0.75 -17.08
CA LYS A 100 -6.84 -2.17 -16.80
C LYS A 100 -5.66 -2.90 -16.14
N ALA A 101 -5.13 -2.31 -15.06
CA ALA A 101 -4.12 -2.97 -14.25
C ALA A 101 -4.72 -4.22 -13.58
N ASP A 102 -3.97 -5.31 -13.53
CA ASP A 102 -4.43 -6.58 -12.94
C ASP A 102 -4.35 -6.54 -11.41
N ILE A 103 -3.32 -5.90 -10.87
CA ILE A 103 -3.06 -5.79 -9.44
C ILE A 103 -2.24 -4.54 -9.14
N ILE A 104 -2.51 -3.89 -8.02
CA ILE A 104 -1.80 -2.70 -7.58
C ILE A 104 -1.02 -3.01 -6.31
N VAL A 105 0.28 -2.75 -6.33
CA VAL A 105 1.12 -2.72 -5.14
C VAL A 105 1.03 -1.31 -4.57
N LEU A 106 0.33 -1.17 -3.44
CA LEU A 106 -0.13 0.09 -2.88
C LEU A 106 0.58 0.35 -1.56
N GLU A 107 1.46 1.36 -1.52
CA GLU A 107 2.12 1.81 -0.30
C GLU A 107 1.23 2.78 0.47
N CYS A 108 1.05 2.56 1.80
CA CYS A 108 0.44 3.53 2.70
C CYS A 108 1.31 4.78 2.83
N GLY A 109 0.67 5.94 2.87
CA GLY A 109 1.36 7.19 3.18
C GLY A 109 1.80 7.25 4.64
N MET A 110 0.86 7.05 5.58
CA MET A 110 1.13 7.11 7.01
C MET A 110 0.17 6.19 7.80
N GLY A 111 0.73 5.47 8.78
CA GLY A 111 -0.09 4.60 9.63
C GLY A 111 -0.65 3.41 8.85
N GLY A 112 -1.96 3.34 8.72
CA GLY A 112 -2.70 2.30 8.01
C GLY A 112 -4.20 2.48 8.13
N LEU A 113 -4.77 2.42 9.33
CA LEU A 113 -6.21 2.46 9.57
C LEU A 113 -6.90 3.67 8.94
N LEU A 114 -6.34 4.86 9.11
CA LEU A 114 -6.89 6.15 8.64
C LEU A 114 -6.20 6.64 7.37
N ASP A 115 -5.30 5.84 6.78
CA ASP A 115 -4.61 6.23 5.56
C ASP A 115 -5.59 6.30 4.37
N ALA A 116 -5.41 7.29 3.50
CA ALA A 116 -6.27 7.46 2.32
C ALA A 116 -6.25 6.23 1.39
N THR A 117 -5.15 5.48 1.37
CA THR A 117 -5.05 4.23 0.59
C THR A 117 -5.94 3.13 1.15
N ASN A 118 -6.35 3.22 2.43
CA ASN A 118 -7.13 2.17 3.10
C ASN A 118 -8.63 2.16 2.74
N ILE A 119 -9.07 2.99 1.80
CA ILE A 119 -10.43 2.96 1.24
C ILE A 119 -10.71 1.70 0.40
N ILE A 120 -9.67 1.00 -0.03
CA ILE A 120 -9.75 -0.18 -0.89
C ILE A 120 -10.55 -1.33 -0.24
N PRO A 121 -11.11 -2.26 -1.04
CA PRO A 121 -11.65 -3.51 -0.49
C PRO A 121 -10.55 -4.35 0.19
N ALA A 122 -10.89 -5.54 0.69
CA ALA A 122 -9.90 -6.46 1.22
C ALA A 122 -8.80 -6.72 0.18
N PRO A 123 -7.52 -6.41 0.47
CA PRO A 123 -6.43 -6.70 -0.45
C PRO A 123 -6.21 -8.22 -0.55
N GLU A 124 -5.63 -8.69 -1.67
CA GLU A 124 -5.18 -10.09 -1.77
C GLU A 124 -4.15 -10.39 -0.67
N VAL A 125 -3.23 -9.44 -0.44
CA VAL A 125 -2.24 -9.52 0.63
C VAL A 125 -2.06 -8.15 1.29
N ALA A 126 -2.11 -8.11 2.62
CA ALA A 126 -1.73 -6.97 3.44
C ALA A 126 -0.36 -7.23 4.08
N VAL A 127 0.59 -6.33 3.87
CA VAL A 127 1.99 -6.49 4.31
C VAL A 127 2.35 -5.41 5.32
N ILE A 128 2.96 -5.80 6.45
CA ILE A 128 3.63 -4.85 7.35
C ILE A 128 5.12 -5.17 7.37
N THR A 129 5.94 -4.23 6.88
CA THR A 129 7.38 -4.43 6.68
C THR A 129 8.13 -4.48 8.01
N ASN A 130 7.98 -3.46 8.83
CA ASN A 130 8.52 -3.43 10.20
C ASN A 130 7.80 -2.39 11.05
N ILE A 131 8.01 -2.45 12.35
CA ILE A 131 7.52 -1.46 13.32
C ILE A 131 8.71 -0.79 14.01
N GLY A 132 8.69 0.52 14.02
CA GLY A 132 9.60 1.39 14.76
C GLY A 132 8.86 2.63 15.23
N LEU A 133 9.45 3.38 16.13
CA LEU A 133 8.92 4.67 16.57
C LEU A 133 8.99 5.67 15.41
N ASP A 134 7.82 6.10 14.96
CA ASP A 134 7.65 7.05 13.86
C ASP A 134 6.26 7.68 13.93
N HIS A 135 6.15 8.96 13.60
CA HIS A 135 4.89 9.70 13.67
C HIS A 135 4.17 9.53 15.02
N THR A 136 4.92 9.57 16.11
CA THR A 136 4.40 9.28 17.47
C THR A 136 3.26 10.20 17.89
N ASP A 137 3.24 11.43 17.41
CA ASP A 137 2.15 12.39 17.68
C ASP A 137 0.80 11.94 17.09
N ALA A 138 0.84 11.14 16.01
CA ALA A 138 -0.35 10.67 15.30
C ALA A 138 -0.68 9.19 15.59
N LEU A 139 0.33 8.34 15.79
CA LEU A 139 0.16 6.88 15.87
C LEU A 139 0.31 6.33 17.29
N GLY A 140 0.74 7.17 18.25
CA GLY A 140 1.03 6.77 19.62
C GLY A 140 2.53 6.57 19.88
N ASP A 141 2.89 6.53 21.14
CA ASP A 141 4.26 6.58 21.66
C ASP A 141 4.85 5.19 21.99
N THR A 142 4.12 4.12 21.67
CA THR A 142 4.59 2.74 21.85
C THR A 142 4.58 1.96 20.54
N LEU A 143 5.42 0.93 20.46
CA LEU A 143 5.49 0.07 19.27
C LEU A 143 4.16 -0.67 19.06
N GLU A 144 3.47 -1.04 20.12
CA GLU A 144 2.20 -1.74 20.09
C GLU A 144 1.07 -0.86 19.53
N LEU A 145 1.01 0.43 19.92
CA LEU A 145 0.04 1.39 19.37
C LEU A 145 0.29 1.61 17.88
N ILE A 146 1.54 1.81 17.49
CA ILE A 146 1.93 1.96 16.09
C ILE A 146 1.60 0.69 15.29
N ALA A 147 1.84 -0.50 15.86
CA ALA A 147 1.48 -1.77 15.25
C ALA A 147 -0.05 -1.89 15.05
N GLY A 148 -0.83 -1.51 16.03
CA GLY A 148 -2.30 -1.48 15.95
C GLY A 148 -2.81 -0.55 14.85
N ALA A 149 -2.28 0.68 14.79
CA ALA A 149 -2.62 1.64 13.73
C ALA A 149 -2.29 1.09 12.32
N LYS A 150 -1.14 0.42 12.17
CA LYS A 150 -0.72 -0.17 10.88
C LYS A 150 -1.52 -1.44 10.55
N ALA A 151 -1.88 -2.26 11.55
CA ALA A 151 -2.74 -3.43 11.39
C ALA A 151 -4.17 -3.08 10.92
N GLY A 152 -4.53 -1.80 10.92
CA GLY A 152 -5.76 -1.30 10.32
C GLY A 152 -5.92 -1.62 8.82
N ILE A 153 -4.84 -1.97 8.12
CA ILE A 153 -4.90 -2.43 6.72
C ILE A 153 -5.35 -3.90 6.58
N PHE A 154 -5.38 -4.66 7.67
CA PHE A 154 -5.85 -6.03 7.68
C PHE A 154 -7.38 -6.07 7.59
N LYS A 155 -7.90 -6.72 6.58
CA LYS A 155 -9.34 -6.83 6.29
C LYS A 155 -9.75 -8.27 6.14
N GLU A 156 -10.93 -8.62 6.61
CA GLU A 156 -11.50 -9.96 6.41
C GLU A 156 -11.49 -10.33 4.92
N GLY A 157 -11.04 -11.55 4.62
CA GLY A 157 -10.87 -12.04 3.25
C GLY A 157 -9.48 -11.78 2.66
N SER A 158 -8.57 -11.07 3.37
CA SER A 158 -7.17 -10.89 2.95
C SER A 158 -6.24 -11.94 3.57
N HIS A 159 -4.96 -11.93 3.15
CA HIS A 159 -3.86 -12.60 3.81
C HIS A 159 -2.92 -11.58 4.42
N ALA A 160 -2.46 -11.78 5.65
CA ALA A 160 -1.51 -10.90 6.31
C ALA A 160 -0.09 -11.48 6.25
N VAL A 161 0.87 -10.64 5.90
CA VAL A 161 2.31 -10.94 5.98
C VAL A 161 2.99 -9.86 6.80
N VAL A 162 3.70 -10.25 7.85
CA VAL A 162 4.40 -9.31 8.73
C VAL A 162 5.86 -9.70 8.88
N TYR A 163 6.75 -8.71 8.99
CA TYR A 163 8.09 -8.99 9.48
C TYR A 163 8.04 -9.20 10.99
N ARG A 164 8.82 -10.18 11.47
CA ARG A 164 8.92 -10.47 12.91
C ARG A 164 9.39 -9.24 13.67
N GLY A 165 8.74 -8.96 14.79
CA GLY A 165 9.02 -7.84 15.67
C GLY A 165 9.32 -8.28 17.10
N THR A 166 9.12 -7.38 18.04
CA THR A 166 9.12 -7.72 19.47
C THR A 166 7.90 -8.57 19.81
N PRO A 167 7.92 -9.37 20.88
CA PRO A 167 6.77 -10.18 21.28
C PRO A 167 5.48 -9.38 21.44
N GLY A 168 5.53 -8.14 21.95
CA GLY A 168 4.36 -7.26 22.08
C GLY A 168 3.77 -6.86 20.73
N VAL A 169 4.61 -6.49 19.77
CA VAL A 169 4.20 -6.16 18.40
C VAL A 169 3.60 -7.38 17.68
N GLU A 170 4.23 -8.55 17.82
CA GLU A 170 3.70 -9.78 17.21
C GLU A 170 2.33 -10.16 17.78
N ALA A 171 2.13 -10.00 19.10
CA ALA A 171 0.85 -10.27 19.76
C ALA A 171 -0.29 -9.39 19.20
N VAL A 172 -0.03 -8.10 18.93
CA VAL A 172 -1.01 -7.21 18.30
C VAL A 172 -1.45 -7.74 16.93
N PHE A 173 -0.52 -8.19 16.11
CA PHE A 173 -0.86 -8.73 14.79
C PHE A 173 -1.63 -10.04 14.87
N GLU A 174 -1.26 -10.92 15.79
CA GLU A 174 -1.96 -12.19 16.06
C GLU A 174 -3.39 -11.94 16.51
N GLU A 175 -3.61 -11.01 17.44
CA GLU A 175 -4.92 -10.65 17.95
C GLU A 175 -5.82 -10.10 16.82
N VAL A 176 -5.35 -9.09 16.07
CA VAL A 176 -6.12 -8.50 14.96
C VAL A 176 -6.43 -9.52 13.87
N CYS A 177 -5.49 -10.40 13.54
CA CYS A 177 -5.71 -11.45 12.54
C CYS A 177 -6.69 -12.51 13.03
N ALA A 178 -6.64 -12.88 14.32
CA ALA A 178 -7.58 -13.82 14.92
C ALA A 178 -9.01 -13.25 14.95
N GLU A 179 -9.18 -12.01 15.40
CA GLU A 179 -10.48 -11.33 15.42
C GLU A 179 -11.14 -11.24 14.04
N LYS A 180 -10.34 -11.00 12.98
CA LYS A 180 -10.83 -10.85 11.60
C LYS A 180 -10.76 -12.15 10.79
N ASN A 181 -10.38 -13.27 11.41
CA ASN A 181 -10.18 -14.56 10.75
C ASN A 181 -9.27 -14.48 9.51
N ILE A 182 -8.12 -13.81 9.66
CA ILE A 182 -7.14 -13.57 8.59
C ILE A 182 -5.95 -14.51 8.77
N PRO A 183 -5.56 -15.29 7.74
CA PRO A 183 -4.31 -16.05 7.77
C PRO A 183 -3.10 -15.14 7.94
N LEU A 184 -2.31 -15.36 8.99
CA LEU A 184 -1.09 -14.59 9.28
C LEU A 184 0.16 -15.40 8.94
N ARG A 185 1.06 -14.81 8.16
CA ARG A 185 2.40 -15.33 7.91
C ARG A 185 3.46 -14.37 8.45
N LYS A 186 4.38 -14.87 9.26
CA LYS A 186 5.49 -14.11 9.79
C LYS A 186 6.74 -14.39 8.97
N ALA A 187 7.37 -13.35 8.44
CA ALA A 187 8.64 -13.41 7.72
C ALA A 187 9.79 -12.96 8.63
N GLY A 188 10.95 -13.58 8.49
CA GLY A 188 12.16 -13.26 9.23
C GLY A 188 13.37 -13.93 8.62
N PHE A 189 14.54 -13.75 9.20
CA PHE A 189 15.79 -14.36 8.70
C PHE A 189 15.74 -15.90 8.68
N ASP A 190 14.95 -16.50 9.55
CA ASP A 190 14.71 -17.94 9.58
C ASP A 190 13.92 -18.47 8.38
N THR A 191 13.25 -17.60 7.65
CA THR A 191 12.52 -17.93 6.42
C THR A 191 13.35 -17.76 5.16
N LEU A 192 14.60 -17.26 5.28
CA LEU A 192 15.50 -17.11 4.15
C LEU A 192 16.03 -18.47 3.68
N VAL A 193 15.77 -18.80 2.44
CA VAL A 193 16.44 -19.91 1.76
C VAL A 193 17.69 -19.34 1.11
N ASN A 194 18.88 -19.66 1.67
CA ASN A 194 20.16 -19.31 1.04
C ASN A 194 20.29 -20.04 -0.30
N LYS A 195 20.08 -19.31 -1.38
CA LYS A 195 20.60 -19.70 -2.69
C LYS A 195 21.85 -18.88 -2.92
N SER A 196 23.01 -19.53 -3.07
CA SER A 196 24.20 -18.89 -3.58
C SER A 196 23.85 -18.27 -4.92
N LEU A 197 23.97 -16.94 -5.04
CA LEU A 197 24.06 -16.29 -6.33
C LEU A 197 25.51 -16.51 -6.78
N ASP A 198 25.72 -17.45 -7.68
CA ASP A 198 26.94 -17.49 -8.48
C ASP A 198 26.87 -16.28 -9.44
N LEU A 199 27.64 -15.23 -9.10
CA LEU A 199 27.85 -14.04 -9.91
C LEU A 199 28.85 -14.32 -11.02
#